data_f92b583321302953dbbe25e9f2706493
#
_entry.id   f92b583321302953dbbe25e9f2706493
#
_cell.length_a   1.000
_cell.length_b   1.000
_cell.length_c   1.000
_cell.angle_alpha   90.00
_cell.angle_beta   90.00
_cell.angle_gamma   90.00
#
_symmetry.space_group_name_H-M   'P 1'
#
loop_
_entity.id
_entity.type
_entity.pdbx_description
1 polymer ?
#
loop_
_entity_poly.entity_id
_entity_poly.type
_entity_poly.pdbx_seq_one_letter_code
_entity_poly.pdbx_strand_id
1 'polypeptide(L)'
;MRIIIFTFLIYLIFINKSYSLIEIDITRGNLDPLPIAVSPLHVDIKSENYKELKIKNLGEDISAIIEKNFRNTGLFNPLKKEAFVQKPDIAHLKPRFEDWTLIKSQVLITGKVSSKIINNKDYIKIEFKLWDVLGAKMVDGFSLTTVPTNWRRVGHKISDKVYERLTGESGYFDTRIIYVAEEGPKTQRVKKLAIMDQDGFNTKYLTLGNELVLTPRFNPTNQMVTYLSYFRNMPRVYLLNIETGKQEVVGDFPGMTFAPRFSPDGKKIIMSLAKDGNSEIWVRDLETNIQEKLTDHPSIDTSPSYSP
;
A
#
# COMPACT_ATOMS: atom_id res chain seq x y z
N MET A 1 -53.35 35.98 -0.55
CA MET A 1 -51.97 36.41 -0.87
C MET A 1 -51.06 36.44 0.35
N ARG A 2 -51.42 36.96 1.50
CA ARG A 2 -50.57 36.98 2.70
C ARG A 2 -50.25 35.60 3.30
N ILE A 3 -51.16 34.63 3.23
CA ILE A 3 -50.95 33.25 3.76
C ILE A 3 -49.98 32.49 2.88
N ILE A 4 -50.00 32.65 1.56
CA ILE A 4 -49.07 31.99 0.62
C ILE A 4 -47.64 32.49 0.80
N ILE A 5 -47.44 33.75 1.10
CA ILE A 5 -46.13 34.34 1.37
C ILE A 5 -45.57 33.79 2.70
N PHE A 6 -46.41 33.55 3.69
CA PHE A 6 -45.97 33.02 4.97
C PHE A 6 -45.60 31.53 4.90
N THR A 7 -46.30 30.73 4.12
CA THR A 7 -45.95 29.34 3.84
C THR A 7 -44.68 29.22 3.03
N PHE A 8 -44.42 30.11 2.06
CA PHE A 8 -43.17 30.14 1.27
C PHE A 8 -41.98 30.57 2.16
N LEU A 9 -42.15 31.47 3.11
CA LEU A 9 -41.12 31.90 4.05
C LEU A 9 -40.74 30.75 5.03
N ILE A 10 -41.71 29.94 5.48
CA ILE A 10 -41.46 28.77 6.33
C ILE A 10 -40.71 27.68 5.56
N TYR A 11 -41.00 27.49 4.28
CA TYR A 11 -40.28 26.49 3.43
C TYR A 11 -38.82 26.87 3.20
N LEU A 12 -38.47 28.17 3.18
CA LEU A 12 -37.10 28.67 3.06
C LEU A 12 -36.24 28.44 4.32
N ILE A 13 -36.85 28.23 5.47
CA ILE A 13 -36.14 27.97 6.75
C ILE A 13 -35.69 26.52 6.86
N PHE A 14 -36.25 25.60 6.06
CA PHE A 14 -35.82 24.19 5.93
C PHE A 14 -34.81 23.91 4.85
N ILE A 15 -34.01 24.89 4.44
CA ILE A 15 -32.83 24.62 3.64
C ILE A 15 -31.85 23.85 4.54
N ASN A 16 -31.96 22.51 4.51
CA ASN A 16 -30.96 21.66 5.13
C ASN A 16 -29.60 22.10 4.60
N LYS A 17 -28.72 22.51 5.51
CA LYS A 17 -27.31 22.71 5.17
C LYS A 17 -26.81 21.36 4.69
N SER A 18 -26.74 21.17 3.38
CA SER A 18 -26.02 20.06 2.80
C SER A 18 -24.55 20.28 3.14
N TYR A 19 -24.09 19.58 4.16
CA TYR A 19 -22.67 19.52 4.44
C TYR A 19 -22.05 18.70 3.30
N SER A 20 -21.34 19.39 2.42
CA SER A 20 -20.50 18.71 1.44
C SER A 20 -19.57 17.76 2.18
N LEU A 21 -19.53 16.51 1.74
CA LEU A 21 -18.54 15.54 2.20
C LEU A 21 -17.16 16.12 1.88
N ILE A 22 -16.21 16.05 2.82
CA ILE A 22 -14.83 16.42 2.52
C ILE A 22 -14.30 15.44 1.48
N GLU A 23 -13.99 15.95 0.29
CA GLU A 23 -13.46 15.20 -0.84
C GLU A 23 -12.37 16.03 -1.51
N ILE A 24 -11.27 15.38 -1.87
CA ILE A 24 -10.15 16.01 -2.58
C ILE A 24 -10.34 15.75 -4.07
N ASP A 25 -10.55 16.81 -4.85
CA ASP A 25 -10.55 16.71 -6.30
C ASP A 25 -9.11 16.69 -6.84
N ILE A 26 -8.60 15.49 -7.09
CA ILE A 26 -7.24 15.26 -7.59
C ILE A 26 -7.03 15.63 -9.06
N THR A 27 -8.09 16.02 -9.77
CA THR A 27 -8.02 16.39 -11.21
C THR A 27 -7.55 17.83 -11.43
N ARG A 28 -7.54 18.66 -10.40
CA ARG A 28 -7.09 20.04 -10.46
C ARG A 28 -5.58 20.18 -10.34
N GLY A 29 -4.93 20.84 -11.26
CA GLY A 29 -3.48 20.96 -11.35
C GLY A 29 -2.78 21.81 -10.27
N ASN A 30 -3.51 22.45 -9.36
CA ASN A 30 -2.96 23.22 -8.23
C ASN A 30 -3.86 23.04 -7.01
N LEU A 31 -3.47 22.13 -6.11
CA LEU A 31 -4.22 21.83 -4.89
C LEU A 31 -3.47 22.37 -3.68
N ASP A 32 -4.15 23.14 -2.86
CA ASP A 32 -3.67 23.38 -1.49
C ASP A 32 -3.82 22.07 -0.70
N PRO A 33 -2.72 21.50 -0.16
CA PRO A 33 -2.79 20.22 0.57
C PRO A 33 -3.75 20.28 1.75
N LEU A 34 -4.64 19.30 1.86
CA LEU A 34 -5.67 19.22 2.91
C LEU A 34 -5.04 19.13 4.30
N PRO A 35 -5.30 20.09 5.22
CA PRO A 35 -4.79 20.02 6.58
C PRO A 35 -5.43 18.85 7.34
N ILE A 36 -4.60 17.88 7.74
CA ILE A 36 -5.02 16.67 8.46
C ILE A 36 -4.29 16.52 9.78
N ALA A 37 -5.01 16.26 10.86
CA ALA A 37 -4.43 15.91 12.14
C ALA A 37 -4.45 14.39 12.31
N VAL A 38 -3.30 13.80 12.60
CA VAL A 38 -3.17 12.39 12.93
C VAL A 38 -2.79 12.28 14.41
N SER A 39 -3.81 12.10 15.27
CA SER A 39 -3.56 11.91 16.71
C SER A 39 -2.81 10.60 16.95
N PRO A 40 -1.82 10.55 17.85
CA PRO A 40 -1.31 9.28 18.34
C PRO A 40 -2.47 8.38 18.77
N LEU A 41 -2.39 7.08 18.47
CA LEU A 41 -3.44 6.15 18.89
C LEU A 41 -3.33 5.93 20.40
N HIS A 42 -4.48 5.91 21.10
CA HIS A 42 -4.50 5.54 22.50
C HIS A 42 -4.13 4.06 22.67
N VAL A 43 -3.18 3.76 23.55
CA VAL A 43 -2.71 2.39 23.80
C VAL A 43 -3.24 1.88 25.11
N ASP A 44 -4.11 0.86 25.04
CA ASP A 44 -4.68 0.16 26.20
C ASP A 44 -4.26 -1.32 26.15
N ILE A 45 -2.97 -1.55 26.40
CA ILE A 45 -2.37 -2.89 26.41
C ILE A 45 -1.95 -3.22 27.84
N LYS A 46 -2.63 -4.19 28.44
CA LYS A 46 -2.41 -4.60 29.84
C LYS A 46 -1.49 -5.83 29.98
N SER A 47 -1.16 -6.51 28.89
CA SER A 47 -0.40 -7.74 28.93
C SER A 47 1.11 -7.51 28.98
N GLU A 48 1.81 -8.20 29.89
CA GLU A 48 3.28 -8.15 29.96
C GLU A 48 3.98 -8.74 28.71
N ASN A 49 3.32 -9.63 28.00
CA ASN A 49 3.82 -10.27 26.78
C ASN A 49 4.20 -9.29 25.66
N TYR A 50 3.63 -8.09 25.68
CA TYR A 50 3.97 -7.04 24.70
C TYR A 50 5.26 -6.27 25.02
N LYS A 51 5.82 -6.44 26.21
CA LYS A 51 7.12 -5.84 26.59
C LYS A 51 8.28 -6.39 25.75
N GLU A 52 8.18 -7.67 25.32
CA GLU A 52 9.20 -8.32 24.48
C GLU A 52 9.28 -7.72 23.07
N LEU A 53 8.21 -7.12 22.57
CA LEU A 53 8.16 -6.55 21.21
C LEU A 53 8.93 -5.23 21.05
N LYS A 54 9.56 -4.69 22.12
CA LYS A 54 10.30 -3.43 22.14
C LYS A 54 9.54 -2.21 21.56
N ILE A 55 8.22 -2.28 21.45
CA ILE A 55 7.38 -1.22 20.90
C ILE A 55 6.91 -0.34 22.07
N LYS A 56 7.78 0.60 22.46
CA LYS A 56 7.50 1.49 23.59
C LYS A 56 6.37 2.49 23.32
N ASN A 57 6.22 2.91 22.07
CA ASN A 57 5.33 4.02 21.68
C ASN A 57 4.41 3.62 20.50
N LEU A 58 3.80 2.44 20.57
CA LEU A 58 3.04 1.86 19.44
C LEU A 58 2.01 2.83 18.81
N GLY A 59 1.31 3.60 19.63
CA GLY A 59 0.33 4.56 19.14
C GLY A 59 0.95 5.71 18.36
N GLU A 60 2.11 6.20 18.81
CA GLU A 60 2.88 7.24 18.12
C GLU A 60 3.52 6.69 16.85
N ASP A 61 4.08 5.48 16.90
CA ASP A 61 4.74 4.84 15.76
C ASP A 61 3.76 4.57 14.62
N ILE A 62 2.54 4.09 14.91
CA ILE A 62 1.49 3.91 13.90
C ILE A 62 1.10 5.27 13.30
N SER A 63 0.86 6.28 14.13
CA SER A 63 0.50 7.62 13.63
C SER A 63 1.60 8.25 12.78
N ALA A 64 2.86 8.04 13.11
CA ALA A 64 4.00 8.53 12.33
C ALA A 64 4.08 7.91 10.93
N ILE A 65 3.72 6.62 10.79
CA ILE A 65 3.61 5.98 9.47
C ILE A 65 2.50 6.64 8.64
N ILE A 66 1.32 6.86 9.25
CA ILE A 66 0.19 7.49 8.57
C ILE A 66 0.56 8.91 8.12
N GLU A 67 1.18 9.71 8.98
CA GLU A 67 1.64 11.06 8.64
C GLU A 67 2.65 11.04 7.48
N LYS A 68 3.63 10.12 7.53
CA LYS A 68 4.63 9.99 6.47
C LYS A 68 3.99 9.61 5.14
N ASN A 69 3.06 8.67 5.15
CA ASN A 69 2.32 8.26 3.96
C ASN A 69 1.60 9.46 3.33
N PHE A 70 0.83 10.20 4.11
CA PHE A 70 0.09 11.36 3.61
C PHE A 70 0.98 12.48 3.13
N ARG A 71 2.06 12.80 3.86
CA ARG A 71 3.02 13.83 3.43
C ARG A 71 3.62 13.52 2.07
N ASN A 72 3.91 12.24 1.82
CA ASN A 72 4.52 11.80 0.56
C ASN A 72 3.58 11.91 -0.65
N THR A 73 2.26 11.99 -0.45
CA THR A 73 1.31 12.17 -1.57
C THR A 73 1.28 13.60 -2.12
N GLY A 74 1.67 14.59 -1.32
CA GLY A 74 1.47 16.00 -1.64
C GLY A 74 0.01 16.49 -1.58
N LEU A 75 -0.97 15.60 -1.38
CA LEU A 75 -2.39 15.94 -1.27
C LEU A 75 -2.82 16.35 0.13
N PHE A 76 -2.05 15.95 1.14
CA PHE A 76 -2.32 16.20 2.54
C PHE A 76 -1.19 16.98 3.19
N ASN A 77 -1.56 17.81 4.16
CA ASN A 77 -0.65 18.53 5.04
C ASN A 77 -0.82 18.04 6.49
N PRO A 78 -0.09 16.99 6.92
CA PRO A 78 -0.14 16.54 8.32
C PRO A 78 0.32 17.63 9.27
N LEU A 79 -0.53 17.99 10.23
CA LEU A 79 -0.26 19.00 11.23
C LEU A 79 0.74 18.49 12.27
N LYS A 80 1.52 19.43 12.83
CA LYS A 80 2.51 19.10 13.87
C LYS A 80 1.82 18.70 15.18
N LYS A 81 2.28 17.62 15.80
CA LYS A 81 1.72 17.06 17.05
C LYS A 81 1.81 18.02 18.23
N GLU A 82 2.80 18.90 18.23
CA GLU A 82 3.00 19.93 19.27
C GLU A 82 1.83 20.94 19.34
N ALA A 83 1.06 21.04 18.25
CA ALA A 83 -0.13 21.89 18.22
C ALA A 83 -1.38 21.22 18.82
N PHE A 84 -1.34 19.91 19.12
CA PHE A 84 -2.50 19.16 19.58
C PHE A 84 -2.78 19.44 21.06
N VAL A 85 -3.93 20.03 21.34
CA VAL A 85 -4.38 20.35 22.71
C VAL A 85 -4.96 19.12 23.37
N GLN A 86 -5.71 18.31 22.61
CA GLN A 86 -6.42 17.16 23.13
C GLN A 86 -5.55 15.90 23.14
N LYS A 87 -5.46 15.25 24.32
CA LYS A 87 -4.67 14.02 24.45
C LYS A 87 -5.36 12.80 23.78
N PRO A 88 -4.60 11.79 23.37
CA PRO A 88 -5.12 10.61 22.67
C PRO A 88 -6.16 9.79 23.46
N ASP A 89 -6.01 9.70 24.78
CA ASP A 89 -6.93 8.99 25.69
C ASP A 89 -8.34 9.57 25.71
N ILE A 90 -8.48 10.85 25.36
CA ILE A 90 -9.77 11.54 25.25
C ILE A 90 -10.22 11.60 23.80
N ALA A 91 -9.33 11.98 22.89
CA ALA A 91 -9.64 12.20 21.47
C ALA A 91 -10.21 10.95 20.78
N HIS A 92 -9.78 9.73 21.16
CA HIS A 92 -10.27 8.49 20.57
C HIS A 92 -11.73 8.17 20.94
N LEU A 93 -12.25 8.69 22.05
CA LEU A 93 -13.65 8.51 22.48
C LEU A 93 -14.56 9.43 21.66
N LYS A 94 -14.42 10.73 21.88
CA LYS A 94 -15.13 11.79 21.16
C LYS A 94 -14.26 13.05 21.12
N PRO A 95 -13.82 13.52 19.93
CA PRO A 95 -13.02 14.73 19.85
C PRO A 95 -13.82 15.97 20.25
N ARG A 96 -13.15 16.94 20.86
CA ARG A 96 -13.65 18.31 20.96
C ARG A 96 -13.25 19.04 19.69
N PHE A 97 -14.17 19.17 18.76
CA PHE A 97 -13.89 19.67 17.42
C PHE A 97 -13.36 21.11 17.39
N GLU A 98 -13.74 21.93 18.38
CA GLU A 98 -13.25 23.30 18.53
C GLU A 98 -11.73 23.36 18.70
N ASP A 99 -11.13 22.45 19.48
CA ASP A 99 -9.67 22.38 19.67
C ASP A 99 -8.93 22.10 18.35
N TRP A 100 -9.53 21.26 17.49
CA TRP A 100 -8.97 20.89 16.20
C TRP A 100 -9.20 21.98 15.13
N THR A 101 -10.31 22.70 15.22
CA THR A 101 -10.60 23.86 14.36
C THR A 101 -9.63 25.01 14.62
N LEU A 102 -9.25 25.26 15.88
CA LEU A 102 -8.28 26.28 16.24
C LEU A 102 -6.93 26.09 15.56
N ILE A 103 -6.48 24.86 15.39
CA ILE A 103 -5.24 24.54 14.67
C ILE A 103 -5.46 24.36 13.17
N LYS A 104 -6.63 24.74 12.65
CA LYS A 104 -7.00 24.67 11.21
C LYS A 104 -7.02 23.27 10.64
N SER A 105 -7.25 22.23 11.44
CA SER A 105 -7.45 20.88 10.94
C SER A 105 -8.81 20.78 10.28
N GLN A 106 -8.89 20.20 9.09
CA GLN A 106 -10.15 19.88 8.42
C GLN A 106 -10.54 18.42 8.65
N VAL A 107 -9.55 17.54 8.74
CA VAL A 107 -9.72 16.12 8.95
C VAL A 107 -8.91 15.68 10.17
N LEU A 108 -9.50 14.81 10.99
CA LEU A 108 -8.82 14.25 12.15
C LEU A 108 -8.89 12.72 12.11
N ILE A 109 -7.76 12.08 12.37
CA ILE A 109 -7.66 10.65 12.61
C ILE A 109 -7.39 10.43 14.10
N THR A 110 -8.22 9.59 14.72
CA THR A 110 -8.05 9.12 16.10
C THR A 110 -8.16 7.60 16.13
N GLY A 111 -7.72 6.98 17.21
CA GLY A 111 -7.90 5.53 17.33
C GLY A 111 -7.39 4.98 18.67
N LYS A 112 -7.56 3.66 18.80
CA LYS A 112 -7.16 2.90 19.98
C LYS A 112 -6.48 1.61 19.57
N VAL A 113 -5.43 1.24 20.30
CA VAL A 113 -4.79 -0.07 20.24
C VAL A 113 -5.05 -0.80 21.54
N SER A 114 -5.58 -2.01 21.47
CA SER A 114 -5.83 -2.88 22.62
C SER A 114 -5.28 -4.28 22.41
N SER A 115 -4.96 -4.98 23.50
CA SER A 115 -4.57 -6.38 23.44
C SER A 115 -5.79 -7.30 23.25
N LYS A 116 -5.62 -8.40 22.51
CA LYS A 116 -6.61 -9.44 22.33
C LYS A 116 -5.93 -10.79 22.34
N ILE A 117 -6.47 -11.76 23.09
CA ILE A 117 -5.99 -13.14 23.10
C ILE A 117 -6.98 -13.99 22.31
N ILE A 118 -6.48 -14.73 21.32
CA ILE A 118 -7.26 -15.66 20.50
C ILE A 118 -6.51 -17.00 20.47
N ASN A 119 -7.15 -18.07 20.90
CA ASN A 119 -6.56 -19.41 20.93
C ASN A 119 -5.17 -19.43 21.61
N ASN A 120 -5.06 -18.80 22.76
CA ASN A 120 -3.83 -18.67 23.55
C ASN A 120 -2.66 -17.97 22.82
N LYS A 121 -2.95 -17.17 21.78
CA LYS A 121 -1.97 -16.35 21.05
C LYS A 121 -2.31 -14.87 21.21
N ASP A 122 -1.28 -14.06 21.32
CA ASP A 122 -1.41 -12.62 21.43
C ASP A 122 -1.70 -11.96 20.09
N TYR A 123 -2.70 -11.10 20.07
CA TYR A 123 -3.09 -10.21 18.96
C TYR A 123 -3.24 -8.79 19.45
N ILE A 124 -3.07 -7.84 18.57
CA ILE A 124 -3.48 -6.45 18.77
C ILE A 124 -4.75 -6.18 17.97
N LYS A 125 -5.71 -5.50 18.61
CA LYS A 125 -6.88 -4.92 17.95
C LYS A 125 -6.66 -3.44 17.84
N ILE A 126 -6.72 -2.91 16.63
CA ILE A 126 -6.60 -1.49 16.34
C ILE A 126 -7.94 -1.01 15.81
N GLU A 127 -8.45 0.05 16.42
CA GLU A 127 -9.67 0.75 16.02
C GLU A 127 -9.27 2.15 15.62
N PHE A 128 -9.64 2.58 14.41
CA PHE A 128 -9.46 3.97 13.99
C PHE A 128 -10.79 4.62 13.62
N LYS A 129 -10.84 5.94 13.75
CA LYS A 129 -11.96 6.78 13.36
C LYS A 129 -11.47 7.96 12.56
N LEU A 130 -12.16 8.26 11.48
CA LEU A 130 -11.95 9.42 10.64
C LEU A 130 -13.06 10.44 10.89
N TRP A 131 -12.69 11.67 11.18
CA TRP A 131 -13.60 12.74 11.54
C TRP A 131 -13.50 13.89 10.55
N ASP A 132 -14.63 14.40 10.13
CA ASP A 132 -14.79 15.74 9.55
C ASP A 132 -14.84 16.74 10.70
N VAL A 133 -13.80 17.55 10.83
CA VAL A 133 -13.66 18.51 11.94
C VAL A 133 -14.67 19.64 11.81
N LEU A 134 -14.87 20.17 10.60
CA LEU A 134 -15.78 21.28 10.33
C LEU A 134 -17.25 20.85 10.45
N GLY A 135 -17.56 19.64 9.97
CA GLY A 135 -18.88 19.02 10.09
C GLY A 135 -19.16 18.41 11.46
N ALA A 136 -18.18 18.37 12.37
CA ALA A 136 -18.24 17.78 13.71
C ALA A 136 -18.84 16.37 13.73
N LYS A 137 -18.48 15.52 12.77
CA LYS A 137 -19.03 14.17 12.61
C LYS A 137 -17.97 13.15 12.23
N MET A 138 -18.22 11.90 12.57
CA MET A 138 -17.45 10.76 12.07
C MET A 138 -17.86 10.46 10.63
N VAL A 139 -16.88 10.30 9.75
CA VAL A 139 -17.11 10.01 8.33
C VAL A 139 -16.74 8.59 7.94
N ASP A 140 -15.83 7.95 8.67
CA ASP A 140 -15.47 6.55 8.49
C ASP A 140 -14.75 6.00 9.73
N GLY A 141 -14.59 4.69 9.78
CA GLY A 141 -13.81 3.99 10.78
C GLY A 141 -13.94 2.49 10.65
N PHE A 142 -12.89 1.78 11.04
CA PHE A 142 -12.91 0.32 11.10
C PHE A 142 -12.02 -0.21 12.21
N SER A 143 -12.08 -1.52 12.42
CA SER A 143 -11.16 -2.21 13.32
C SER A 143 -10.43 -3.35 12.61
N LEU A 144 -9.15 -3.51 12.96
CA LEU A 144 -8.30 -4.60 12.50
C LEU A 144 -7.80 -5.40 13.70
N THR A 145 -7.74 -6.73 13.55
CA THR A 145 -7.05 -7.61 14.49
C THR A 145 -5.91 -8.32 13.77
N THR A 146 -4.71 -8.21 14.31
CA THR A 146 -3.51 -8.79 13.69
C THR A 146 -2.49 -9.22 14.74
N VAL A 147 -1.51 -10.02 14.33
CA VAL A 147 -0.35 -10.32 15.19
C VAL A 147 0.45 -9.04 15.44
N PRO A 148 1.04 -8.88 16.64
CA PRO A 148 1.74 -7.65 17.03
C PRO A 148 2.85 -7.23 16.07
N THR A 149 3.56 -8.18 15.45
CA THR A 149 4.64 -7.91 14.49
C THR A 149 4.19 -7.18 13.21
N ASN A 150 2.90 -7.20 12.91
CA ASN A 150 2.32 -6.55 11.72
C ASN A 150 1.86 -5.10 11.96
N TRP A 151 2.20 -4.49 13.09
CA TRP A 151 1.75 -3.16 13.47
C TRP A 151 2.03 -2.07 12.41
N ARG A 152 3.18 -2.15 11.72
CA ARG A 152 3.50 -1.21 10.63
C ARG A 152 2.49 -1.28 9.50
N ARG A 153 2.16 -2.50 9.09
CA ARG A 153 1.17 -2.75 8.03
C ARG A 153 -0.20 -2.17 8.36
N VAL A 154 -0.55 -2.11 9.64
CA VAL A 154 -1.80 -1.45 10.07
C VAL A 154 -1.78 0.05 9.76
N GLY A 155 -0.67 0.74 10.01
CA GLY A 155 -0.51 2.15 9.64
C GLY A 155 -0.74 2.39 8.14
N HIS A 156 -0.18 1.51 7.29
CA HIS A 156 -0.39 1.58 5.83
C HIS A 156 -1.85 1.32 5.45
N LYS A 157 -2.51 0.31 6.04
CA LYS A 157 -3.94 0.02 5.78
C LYS A 157 -4.88 1.13 6.22
N ILE A 158 -4.59 1.80 7.33
CA ILE A 158 -5.35 2.99 7.74
C ILE A 158 -5.16 4.10 6.71
N SER A 159 -3.92 4.31 6.25
CA SER A 159 -3.64 5.31 5.20
C SER A 159 -4.39 5.00 3.91
N ASP A 160 -4.42 3.74 3.47
CA ASP A 160 -5.18 3.32 2.29
C ASP A 160 -6.66 3.66 2.43
N LYS A 161 -7.25 3.30 3.57
CA LYS A 161 -8.68 3.51 3.79
C LYS A 161 -9.06 4.99 3.86
N VAL A 162 -8.23 5.80 4.51
CA VAL A 162 -8.44 7.25 4.59
C VAL A 162 -8.23 7.91 3.22
N TYR A 163 -7.20 7.48 2.49
CA TYR A 163 -6.93 7.98 1.14
C TYR A 163 -8.12 7.71 0.20
N GLU A 164 -8.56 6.46 0.14
CA GLU A 164 -9.72 6.05 -0.65
C GLU A 164 -10.97 6.86 -0.28
N ARG A 165 -11.21 7.06 1.03
CA ARG A 165 -12.39 7.78 1.52
C ARG A 165 -12.39 9.27 1.16
N LEU A 166 -11.20 9.89 1.06
CA LEU A 166 -11.07 11.32 0.82
C LEU A 166 -10.82 11.69 -0.65
N THR A 167 -10.31 10.75 -1.46
CA THR A 167 -9.97 10.99 -2.87
C THR A 167 -10.85 10.22 -3.84
N GLY A 168 -11.55 9.17 -3.39
CA GLY A 168 -12.26 8.23 -4.25
C GLY A 168 -11.38 7.21 -4.96
N GLU A 169 -10.05 7.34 -4.86
CA GLU A 169 -9.09 6.45 -5.51
C GLU A 169 -8.56 5.40 -4.53
N SER A 170 -8.24 4.22 -5.03
CA SER A 170 -7.68 3.15 -4.21
C SER A 170 -6.35 3.55 -3.57
N GLY A 171 -6.20 3.25 -2.28
CA GLY A 171 -4.93 3.44 -1.57
C GLY A 171 -3.84 2.49 -2.08
N TYR A 172 -2.58 2.88 -1.92
CA TYR A 172 -1.40 2.13 -2.38
C TYR A 172 -0.30 2.00 -1.32
N PHE A 173 -0.58 2.36 -0.06
CA PHE A 173 0.43 2.37 1.01
C PHE A 173 0.74 0.98 1.55
N ASP A 174 -0.24 0.05 1.58
CA ASP A 174 -0.01 -1.36 1.96
C ASP A 174 0.53 -2.18 0.77
N THR A 175 1.53 -1.64 0.07
CA THR A 175 2.20 -2.28 -1.06
C THR A 175 3.66 -2.57 -0.76
N ARG A 176 4.29 -3.41 -1.59
CA ARG A 176 5.69 -3.78 -1.47
C ARG A 176 6.44 -3.53 -2.75
N ILE A 177 7.72 -3.23 -2.61
CA ILE A 177 8.64 -3.02 -3.71
C ILE A 177 9.56 -4.24 -3.79
N ILE A 178 9.63 -4.86 -4.99
CA ILE A 178 10.64 -5.86 -5.28
C ILE A 178 11.74 -5.21 -6.12
N TYR A 179 12.99 -5.51 -5.80
CA TYR A 179 14.14 -4.90 -6.47
C TYR A 179 15.36 -5.82 -6.44
N VAL A 180 16.38 -5.47 -7.20
CA VAL A 180 17.68 -6.10 -7.13
C VAL A 180 18.59 -5.27 -6.26
N ALA A 181 18.97 -5.82 -5.10
CA ALA A 181 19.98 -5.24 -4.24
C ALA A 181 21.36 -5.60 -4.73
N GLU A 182 22.28 -4.63 -4.80
CA GLU A 182 23.68 -4.84 -5.19
C GLU A 182 24.59 -4.55 -4.00
N GLU A 183 25.47 -5.49 -3.72
CA GLU A 183 26.47 -5.41 -2.64
C GLU A 183 27.87 -5.69 -3.17
N GLY A 184 28.91 -5.26 -2.41
CA GLY A 184 30.32 -5.51 -2.71
C GLY A 184 30.98 -4.48 -3.65
N PRO A 185 32.28 -4.65 -3.93
CA PRO A 185 33.05 -3.75 -4.77
C PRO A 185 32.60 -3.77 -6.22
N LYS A 186 32.87 -2.70 -6.98
CA LYS A 186 32.44 -2.56 -8.38
C LYS A 186 32.85 -3.74 -9.28
N THR A 187 33.97 -4.38 -8.97
CA THR A 187 34.53 -5.51 -9.74
C THR A 187 33.93 -6.87 -9.39
N GLN A 188 33.20 -6.96 -8.24
CA GLN A 188 32.62 -8.21 -7.75
C GLN A 188 31.26 -7.93 -7.09
N ARG A 189 30.33 -7.38 -7.88
CA ARG A 189 28.97 -7.09 -7.39
C ARG A 189 28.18 -8.39 -7.21
N VAL A 190 27.68 -8.57 -5.99
CA VAL A 190 26.69 -9.60 -5.66
C VAL A 190 25.30 -9.01 -5.81
N LYS A 191 24.45 -9.63 -6.61
CA LYS A 191 23.07 -9.20 -6.83
C LYS A 191 22.11 -10.16 -6.15
N LYS A 192 21.21 -9.61 -5.35
CA LYS A 192 20.18 -10.38 -4.63
C LYS A 192 18.81 -9.83 -4.95
N LEU A 193 17.84 -10.72 -5.14
CA LEU A 193 16.45 -10.33 -5.16
C LEU A 193 16.03 -9.95 -3.76
N ALA A 194 15.46 -8.78 -3.60
CA ALA A 194 15.02 -8.24 -2.31
C ALA A 194 13.60 -7.67 -2.41
N ILE A 195 12.90 -7.68 -1.28
CA ILE A 195 11.56 -7.10 -1.13
C ILE A 195 11.53 -6.22 0.12
N MET A 196 10.81 -5.11 0.05
CA MET A 196 10.59 -4.20 1.17
C MET A 196 9.19 -3.60 1.10
N ASP A 197 8.72 -3.00 2.22
CA ASP A 197 7.53 -2.16 2.22
C ASP A 197 7.77 -0.92 1.35
N GLN A 198 6.71 -0.27 0.87
CA GLN A 198 6.82 0.88 -0.03
C GLN A 198 7.58 2.06 0.59
N ASP A 199 7.68 2.12 1.91
CA ASP A 199 8.40 3.17 2.66
C ASP A 199 9.86 2.83 2.99
N GLY A 200 10.38 1.71 2.45
CA GLY A 200 11.77 1.27 2.60
C GLY A 200 12.06 0.37 3.81
N PHE A 201 11.05 0.03 4.61
CA PHE A 201 11.21 -0.84 5.77
C PHE A 201 10.99 -2.32 5.44
N ASN A 202 11.26 -3.18 6.43
CA ASN A 202 11.06 -4.63 6.35
C ASN A 202 11.75 -5.30 5.17
N THR A 203 12.94 -4.81 4.79
CA THR A 203 13.75 -5.43 3.72
C THR A 203 14.05 -6.88 4.04
N LYS A 204 13.75 -7.77 3.08
CA LYS A 204 14.07 -9.19 3.11
C LYS A 204 14.74 -9.60 1.80
N TYR A 205 15.82 -10.37 1.89
CA TYR A 205 16.43 -10.99 0.71
C TYR A 205 15.69 -12.29 0.37
N LEU A 206 15.33 -12.44 -0.90
CA LEU A 206 14.63 -13.62 -1.43
C LEU A 206 15.59 -14.61 -2.09
N THR A 207 16.82 -14.16 -2.42
CA THR A 207 17.91 -15.00 -2.98
C THR A 207 19.21 -14.78 -2.22
N LEU A 208 20.09 -15.76 -2.26
CA LEU A 208 21.37 -15.73 -1.52
C LEU A 208 22.47 -14.90 -2.22
N GLY A 209 22.34 -14.60 -3.51
CA GLY A 209 23.34 -13.87 -4.29
C GLY A 209 24.40 -14.77 -4.96
N ASN A 210 24.18 -16.07 -5.00
CA ASN A 210 25.06 -17.02 -5.68
C ASN A 210 24.96 -16.92 -7.20
N GLU A 211 23.92 -16.24 -7.69
CA GLU A 211 23.59 -16.14 -9.10
C GLU A 211 23.20 -14.71 -9.47
N LEU A 212 23.46 -14.32 -10.69
CA LEU A 212 23.00 -13.04 -11.22
C LEU A 212 21.48 -13.06 -11.35
N VAL A 213 20.80 -12.14 -10.69
CA VAL A 213 19.35 -11.94 -10.76
C VAL A 213 19.02 -10.56 -11.32
N LEU A 214 18.02 -10.45 -12.20
CA LEU A 214 17.67 -9.22 -12.90
C LEU A 214 16.14 -9.09 -13.09
N THR A 215 15.70 -7.88 -13.35
CA THR A 215 14.36 -7.52 -13.84
C THR A 215 13.16 -8.17 -13.11
N PRO A 216 13.08 -8.10 -11.76
CA PRO A 216 11.92 -8.63 -11.07
C PRO A 216 10.63 -7.89 -11.42
N ARG A 217 9.50 -8.60 -11.46
CA ARG A 217 8.17 -8.06 -11.67
C ARG A 217 7.16 -8.75 -10.79
N PHE A 218 6.32 -7.97 -10.11
CA PHE A 218 5.15 -8.49 -9.41
C PHE A 218 4.05 -8.91 -10.38
N ASN A 219 3.36 -9.98 -10.01
CA ASN A 219 2.03 -10.26 -10.56
C ASN A 219 1.05 -9.22 -9.98
N PRO A 220 0.19 -8.59 -10.81
CA PRO A 220 -0.71 -7.55 -10.36
C PRO A 220 -1.82 -8.03 -9.40
N THR A 221 -2.13 -9.32 -9.37
CA THR A 221 -3.30 -9.87 -8.64
C THR A 221 -2.93 -10.78 -7.47
N ASN A 222 -1.67 -11.25 -7.38
CA ASN A 222 -1.26 -12.21 -6.36
C ASN A 222 0.21 -12.02 -5.93
N GLN A 223 0.70 -12.89 -5.05
CA GLN A 223 2.04 -12.83 -4.46
C GLN A 223 3.13 -13.55 -5.29
N MET A 224 2.91 -13.65 -6.60
CA MET A 224 3.89 -14.21 -7.52
C MET A 224 4.80 -13.11 -8.08
N VAL A 225 6.03 -13.47 -8.34
CA VAL A 225 7.06 -12.60 -8.92
C VAL A 225 7.77 -13.34 -10.03
N THR A 226 7.94 -12.71 -11.20
CA THR A 226 8.90 -13.18 -12.20
C THR A 226 10.22 -12.44 -12.06
N TYR A 227 11.30 -13.13 -12.36
CA TYR A 227 12.62 -12.54 -12.47
C TYR A 227 13.52 -13.37 -13.39
N LEU A 228 14.55 -12.75 -13.93
CA LEU A 228 15.59 -13.43 -14.68
C LEU A 228 16.70 -13.89 -13.71
N SER A 229 17.12 -15.15 -13.80
CA SER A 229 18.29 -15.65 -13.10
C SER A 229 19.23 -16.39 -14.07
N TYR A 230 20.54 -16.24 -13.82
CA TYR A 230 21.60 -16.95 -14.54
C TYR A 230 22.07 -18.18 -13.77
N PHE A 231 21.12 -19.01 -13.36
CA PHE A 231 21.44 -20.27 -12.71
C PHE A 231 22.25 -21.17 -13.63
N ARG A 232 23.43 -21.66 -13.15
CA ARG A 232 24.40 -22.43 -13.92
C ARG A 232 24.81 -21.73 -15.23
N ASN A 233 24.94 -20.41 -15.21
CA ASN A 233 25.28 -19.57 -16.37
C ASN A 233 24.28 -19.63 -17.54
N MET A 234 23.04 -20.11 -17.25
CA MET A 234 21.96 -20.13 -18.25
C MET A 234 20.88 -19.14 -17.84
N PRO A 235 20.61 -18.10 -18.63
CA PRO A 235 19.55 -17.14 -18.36
C PRO A 235 18.17 -17.78 -18.53
N ARG A 236 17.38 -17.80 -17.45
CA ARG A 236 16.02 -18.33 -17.44
C ARG A 236 15.09 -17.42 -16.65
N VAL A 237 13.83 -17.36 -17.04
CA VAL A 237 12.78 -16.71 -16.27
C VAL A 237 12.27 -17.66 -15.22
N TYR A 238 12.25 -17.18 -13.98
CA TYR A 238 11.71 -17.88 -12.81
C TYR A 238 10.42 -17.22 -12.36
N LEU A 239 9.51 -18.02 -11.88
CA LEU A 239 8.31 -17.64 -11.16
C LEU A 239 8.48 -18.02 -9.69
N LEU A 240 8.42 -17.05 -8.79
CA LEU A 240 8.61 -17.23 -7.35
C LEU A 240 7.32 -16.80 -6.61
N ASN A 241 6.78 -17.70 -5.80
CA ASN A 241 5.77 -17.33 -4.81
C ASN A 241 6.49 -16.83 -3.55
N ILE A 242 6.31 -15.54 -3.22
CA ILE A 242 7.04 -14.91 -2.11
C ILE A 242 6.50 -15.30 -0.72
N GLU A 243 5.32 -15.91 -0.62
CA GLU A 243 4.76 -16.40 0.65
C GLU A 243 5.26 -17.79 1.00
N THR A 244 5.30 -18.67 0.00
CA THR A 244 5.70 -20.07 0.19
C THR A 244 7.17 -20.34 -0.09
N GLY A 245 7.84 -19.44 -0.81
CA GLY A 245 9.19 -19.63 -1.32
C GLY A 245 9.29 -20.62 -2.48
N LYS A 246 8.16 -21.17 -2.97
CA LYS A 246 8.15 -22.07 -4.11
C LYS A 246 8.58 -21.35 -5.37
N GLN A 247 9.53 -21.96 -6.09
CA GLN A 247 10.11 -21.41 -7.31
C GLN A 247 10.00 -22.43 -8.45
N GLU A 248 9.69 -21.95 -9.65
CA GLU A 248 9.64 -22.75 -10.86
C GLU A 248 10.18 -21.99 -12.07
N VAL A 249 10.66 -22.71 -13.09
CA VAL A 249 11.13 -22.13 -14.34
C VAL A 249 9.94 -21.91 -15.26
N VAL A 250 9.81 -20.67 -15.75
CA VAL A 250 8.80 -20.31 -16.75
C VAL A 250 9.42 -20.41 -18.13
N GLY A 251 9.34 -21.57 -18.73
CA GLY A 251 9.93 -21.81 -20.04
C GLY A 251 11.36 -22.38 -19.95
N ASP A 252 11.42 -23.69 -19.96
CA ASP A 252 12.67 -24.44 -20.07
C ASP A 252 12.96 -24.66 -21.55
N PHE A 253 13.49 -23.61 -22.20
CA PHE A 253 13.85 -23.66 -23.60
C PHE A 253 15.37 -23.71 -23.77
N PRO A 254 15.89 -24.32 -24.84
CA PRO A 254 17.31 -24.33 -25.11
C PRO A 254 17.89 -22.95 -25.42
N GLY A 255 17.06 -21.93 -25.56
CA GLY A 255 17.47 -20.56 -25.82
C GLY A 255 17.40 -19.64 -24.60
N MET A 256 17.77 -18.37 -24.80
CA MET A 256 17.73 -17.34 -23.79
C MET A 256 16.30 -16.78 -23.65
N THR A 257 15.77 -16.79 -22.44
CA THR A 257 14.46 -16.18 -22.12
C THR A 257 14.65 -14.91 -21.28
N PHE A 258 14.03 -13.80 -21.65
CA PHE A 258 14.20 -12.52 -20.96
C PHE A 258 12.98 -11.60 -21.04
N ALA A 259 13.03 -10.47 -20.32
CA ALA A 259 12.02 -9.42 -20.27
C ALA A 259 10.58 -9.90 -19.97
N PRO A 260 10.34 -10.72 -18.92
CA PRO A 260 9.00 -11.19 -18.62
C PRO A 260 8.10 -10.05 -18.13
N ARG A 261 6.81 -10.12 -18.53
CA ARG A 261 5.74 -9.25 -18.03
C ARG A 261 4.48 -10.07 -17.79
N PHE A 262 3.80 -9.81 -16.70
CA PHE A 262 2.47 -10.36 -16.46
C PHE A 262 1.42 -9.61 -17.29
N SER A 263 0.37 -10.33 -17.67
CA SER A 263 -0.88 -9.72 -18.14
C SER A 263 -1.56 -8.92 -17.03
N PRO A 264 -2.43 -7.94 -17.33
CA PRO A 264 -3.15 -7.16 -16.33
C PRO A 264 -3.98 -8.01 -15.35
N ASP A 265 -4.52 -9.14 -15.80
CA ASP A 265 -5.24 -10.11 -14.97
C ASP A 265 -4.32 -11.07 -14.19
N GLY A 266 -3.00 -11.02 -14.42
CA GLY A 266 -2.01 -11.85 -13.76
C GLY A 266 -1.98 -13.32 -14.18
N LYS A 267 -2.75 -13.73 -15.18
CA LYS A 267 -2.88 -15.13 -15.60
C LYS A 267 -1.86 -15.57 -16.64
N LYS A 268 -1.28 -14.64 -17.37
CA LYS A 268 -0.32 -14.91 -18.44
C LYS A 268 1.00 -14.19 -18.20
N ILE A 269 2.06 -14.73 -18.81
CA ILE A 269 3.36 -14.08 -18.90
C ILE A 269 3.73 -13.96 -20.37
N ILE A 270 4.05 -12.75 -20.80
CA ILE A 270 4.66 -12.47 -22.10
C ILE A 270 6.18 -12.30 -21.91
N MET A 271 6.97 -12.80 -22.83
CA MET A 271 8.42 -12.77 -22.74
C MET A 271 9.07 -12.85 -24.12
N SER A 272 10.33 -12.46 -24.20
CA SER A 272 11.17 -12.72 -25.36
C SER A 272 11.88 -14.04 -25.19
N LEU A 273 11.87 -14.87 -26.22
CA LEU A 273 12.56 -16.15 -26.26
C LEU A 273 13.49 -16.21 -27.49
N ALA A 274 14.78 -16.27 -27.24
CA ALA A 274 15.78 -16.46 -28.29
C ALA A 274 15.96 -17.96 -28.54
N LYS A 275 15.60 -18.41 -29.73
CA LYS A 275 15.73 -19.78 -30.21
C LYS A 275 16.26 -19.77 -31.65
N ASP A 276 17.13 -20.69 -31.95
CA ASP A 276 17.67 -20.92 -33.33
C ASP A 276 18.28 -19.65 -33.99
N GLY A 277 18.87 -18.76 -33.15
CA GLY A 277 19.55 -17.56 -33.64
C GLY A 277 18.65 -16.34 -33.82
N ASN A 278 17.34 -16.46 -33.56
CA ASN A 278 16.38 -15.36 -33.59
C ASN A 278 15.63 -15.22 -32.23
N SER A 279 15.12 -14.04 -31.93
CA SER A 279 14.31 -13.75 -30.74
C SER A 279 12.92 -13.32 -31.14
N GLU A 280 11.94 -13.98 -30.57
CA GLU A 280 10.51 -13.77 -30.83
C GLU A 280 9.75 -13.54 -29.53
N ILE A 281 8.54 -12.99 -29.65
CA ILE A 281 7.65 -12.78 -28.52
C ILE A 281 6.78 -14.02 -28.32
N TRP A 282 6.75 -14.48 -27.08
CA TRP A 282 5.96 -15.62 -26.66
C TRP A 282 5.08 -15.27 -25.47
N VAL A 283 3.91 -15.90 -25.41
CA VAL A 283 3.01 -15.83 -24.24
C VAL A 283 2.87 -17.23 -23.64
N ARG A 284 2.86 -17.30 -22.32
CA ARG A 284 2.55 -18.52 -21.56
C ARG A 284 1.36 -18.27 -20.64
N ASP A 285 0.37 -19.12 -20.72
CA ASP A 285 -0.73 -19.19 -19.77
C ASP A 285 -0.28 -19.96 -18.53
N LEU A 286 -0.48 -19.38 -17.34
CA LEU A 286 0.01 -19.93 -16.06
C LEU A 286 -0.89 -21.01 -15.49
N GLU A 287 -2.16 -21.08 -15.89
CA GLU A 287 -3.11 -22.10 -15.43
C GLU A 287 -2.97 -23.38 -16.29
N THR A 288 -2.95 -23.22 -17.61
CA THR A 288 -2.92 -24.34 -18.55
C THR A 288 -1.50 -24.77 -18.93
N ASN A 289 -0.50 -23.92 -18.66
CA ASN A 289 0.89 -24.07 -19.11
C ASN A 289 1.07 -24.09 -20.64
N ILE A 290 0.02 -23.72 -21.39
CA ILE A 290 0.08 -23.60 -22.84
C ILE A 290 0.94 -22.38 -23.20
N GLN A 291 1.79 -22.57 -24.20
CA GLN A 291 2.67 -21.54 -24.72
C GLN A 291 2.43 -21.31 -26.20
N GLU A 292 2.39 -20.05 -26.58
CA GLU A 292 2.11 -19.61 -27.95
C GLU A 292 3.16 -18.61 -28.41
N LYS A 293 3.63 -18.75 -29.63
CA LYS A 293 4.50 -17.80 -30.34
C LYS A 293 3.61 -16.70 -30.91
N LEU A 294 3.88 -15.44 -30.57
CA LEU A 294 3.08 -14.31 -31.05
C LEU A 294 3.70 -13.61 -32.26
N THR A 295 5.01 -13.66 -32.41
CA THR A 295 5.72 -13.07 -33.56
C THR A 295 6.51 -14.12 -34.31
N ASP A 296 6.64 -13.93 -35.63
CA ASP A 296 7.42 -14.78 -36.50
C ASP A 296 8.04 -13.91 -37.61
N HIS A 297 9.17 -13.29 -37.34
CA HIS A 297 9.79 -12.32 -38.20
C HIS A 297 11.34 -12.54 -38.27
N PRO A 298 12.00 -12.30 -39.39
CA PRO A 298 13.47 -12.43 -39.48
C PRO A 298 14.26 -11.49 -38.57
N SER A 299 13.64 -10.37 -38.13
CA SER A 299 14.25 -9.43 -37.19
C SER A 299 14.05 -9.91 -35.73
N ILE A 300 14.91 -9.40 -34.84
CA ILE A 300 14.84 -9.70 -33.41
C ILE A 300 13.68 -8.92 -32.78
N ASP A 301 12.70 -9.64 -32.21
CA ASP A 301 11.61 -9.11 -31.44
C ASP A 301 11.88 -9.26 -29.94
N THR A 302 11.79 -8.15 -29.17
CA THR A 302 12.18 -8.16 -27.76
C THR A 302 11.41 -7.14 -26.94
N SER A 303 11.46 -7.31 -25.60
CA SER A 303 10.93 -6.38 -24.60
C SER A 303 9.42 -6.12 -24.72
N PRO A 304 8.59 -7.18 -24.76
CA PRO A 304 7.13 -7.02 -24.86
C PRO A 304 6.52 -6.35 -23.63
N SER A 305 5.37 -5.74 -23.83
CA SER A 305 4.53 -5.19 -22.75
C SER A 305 3.06 -5.34 -23.10
N TYR A 306 2.23 -5.58 -22.11
CA TYR A 306 0.77 -5.47 -22.26
C TYR A 306 0.36 -4.00 -22.26
N SER A 307 -0.70 -3.70 -23.00
CA SER A 307 -1.48 -2.48 -22.81
C SER A 307 -2.35 -2.62 -21.56
N PRO A 308 -2.61 -1.54 -20.84
CA PRO A 308 -3.59 -1.50 -19.73
C PRO A 308 -4.97 -1.95 -20.15
#